data_d9b9d84aa40df8e319e5b8b007891304
#
_entry.id   d9b9d84aa40df8e319e5b8b007891304
#
_cell.length_a   1.000
_cell.length_b   1.000
_cell.length_c   1.000
_cell.angle_alpha   90.00
_cell.angle_beta   90.00
_cell.angle_gamma   90.00
#
_symmetry.space_group_name_H-M   'P 1'
#
loop_
_entity.id
_entity.type
_entity.pdbx_description
1 polymer ?
#
loop_
_entity_poly.entity_id
_entity_poly.type
_entity_poly.pdbx_seq_one_letter_code
_entity_poly.pdbx_strand_id
1 'polypeptide(L)'
;MSEDAIIAEVNDEMPPVIATNQLEEDLASLRMLFSWLMAIVVIIAGGIAYVTIKNWLDDTVLSGPSGKLLADQAAFSQLIQLDAAGELSGNGVAMCIVDTGIDMSHEALRNVELKGWRDFISSESLPYDDQGHGTAMAGIMVAGGGMRSISPNVDLYVAKALSKNGSGSDEIVADAIDWCVQ
;
A
#
# COMPACT_ATOMS: atom_id res chain seq x y z
N MET A 1 -72.06 -70.61 32.82
CA MET A 1 -70.58 -70.43 32.76
C MET A 1 -70.36 -69.17 32.02
N SER A 2 -69.94 -68.14 32.75
CA SER A 2 -69.94 -66.72 32.41
C SER A 2 -68.76 -66.36 31.51
N GLU A 3 -69.04 -65.68 30.43
CA GLU A 3 -68.14 -64.91 29.63
C GLU A 3 -67.97 -63.51 30.29
N ASP A 4 -66.90 -63.32 30.93
CA ASP A 4 -66.51 -61.96 31.34
C ASP A 4 -65.57 -61.35 30.30
N ALA A 5 -66.14 -60.46 29.53
CA ALA A 5 -65.43 -59.68 28.55
C ALA A 5 -64.53 -58.68 29.25
N ILE A 6 -63.22 -58.79 29.01
CA ILE A 6 -62.23 -57.82 29.40
C ILE A 6 -62.31 -56.63 28.44
N ILE A 7 -62.90 -55.48 28.84
CA ILE A 7 -62.83 -54.21 28.11
C ILE A 7 -61.51 -53.62 28.46
N ALA A 8 -60.58 -53.63 27.51
CA ALA A 8 -59.37 -52.90 27.58
C ALA A 8 -59.68 -51.36 27.38
N GLU A 9 -59.57 -50.61 28.39
CA GLU A 9 -59.68 -49.14 28.38
C GLU A 9 -58.47 -48.57 27.62
N VAL A 10 -58.71 -48.12 26.40
CA VAL A 10 -57.70 -47.38 25.62
C VAL A 10 -57.66 -45.95 26.19
N ASN A 11 -56.67 -45.69 27.00
CA ASN A 11 -56.32 -44.32 27.43
C ASN A 11 -55.78 -43.57 26.24
N ASP A 12 -56.65 -42.84 25.57
CA ASP A 12 -56.33 -41.94 24.49
C ASP A 12 -55.86 -40.59 25.14
N GLU A 13 -54.67 -40.62 25.75
CA GLU A 13 -54.04 -39.40 26.20
C GLU A 13 -53.50 -38.68 24.96
N MET A 14 -54.28 -37.69 24.49
CA MET A 14 -53.75 -36.68 23.57
C MET A 14 -52.53 -36.05 24.19
N PRO A 15 -51.42 -35.95 23.47
CA PRO A 15 -50.23 -35.26 23.95
C PRO A 15 -50.60 -33.81 24.26
N PRO A 16 -50.07 -33.24 25.35
CA PRO A 16 -50.48 -31.92 25.85
C PRO A 16 -50.23 -30.87 24.78
N VAL A 17 -51.26 -30.07 24.52
CA VAL A 17 -51.25 -28.89 23.59
C VAL A 17 -50.16 -27.85 23.93
N ILE A 18 -49.51 -28.01 25.07
CA ILE A 18 -48.42 -27.17 25.58
C ILE A 18 -47.15 -27.26 24.71
N ALA A 19 -46.91 -28.35 24.00
CA ALA A 19 -45.68 -28.55 23.21
C ALA A 19 -45.61 -27.67 21.94
N THR A 20 -46.73 -27.25 21.39
CA THR A 20 -46.77 -26.46 20.13
C THR A 20 -46.48 -24.99 20.42
N ASN A 21 -46.93 -24.41 21.51
CA ASN A 21 -46.67 -23.00 21.87
C ASN A 21 -45.21 -22.76 22.27
N GLN A 22 -44.57 -23.70 22.97
CA GLN A 22 -43.16 -23.63 23.30
C GLN A 22 -42.28 -23.71 22.00
N LEU A 23 -42.65 -24.57 21.08
CA LEU A 23 -41.92 -24.65 19.79
C LEU A 23 -42.04 -23.38 18.97
N GLU A 24 -43.19 -22.73 18.97
CA GLU A 24 -43.36 -21.44 18.26
C GLU A 24 -42.58 -20.30 18.91
N GLU A 25 -42.52 -20.25 20.25
CA GLU A 25 -41.72 -19.28 21.00
C GLU A 25 -40.22 -19.48 20.78
N ASP A 26 -39.74 -20.73 20.76
CA ASP A 26 -38.36 -21.08 20.48
C ASP A 26 -37.96 -20.73 19.03
N LEU A 27 -38.85 -20.97 18.07
CA LEU A 27 -38.66 -20.59 16.68
C LEU A 27 -38.65 -19.06 16.48
N ALA A 28 -39.48 -18.33 17.22
CA ALA A 28 -39.50 -16.87 17.18
C ALA A 28 -38.20 -16.26 17.75
N SER A 29 -37.69 -16.83 18.86
CA SER A 29 -36.42 -16.41 19.46
C SER A 29 -35.22 -16.74 18.56
N LEU A 30 -35.21 -17.90 17.92
CA LEU A 30 -34.18 -18.27 16.91
C LEU A 30 -34.22 -17.35 15.69
N ARG A 31 -35.38 -16.97 15.20
CA ARG A 31 -35.52 -15.99 14.11
C ARG A 31 -34.98 -14.62 14.49
N MET A 32 -35.24 -14.15 15.71
CA MET A 32 -34.67 -12.89 16.21
C MET A 32 -33.15 -12.97 16.32
N LEU A 33 -32.63 -14.03 16.91
CA LEU A 33 -31.18 -14.24 17.00
C LEU A 33 -30.50 -14.27 15.61
N PHE A 34 -31.11 -14.98 14.67
CA PHE A 34 -30.61 -15.03 13.29
C PHE A 34 -30.66 -13.67 12.61
N SER A 35 -31.71 -12.88 12.83
CA SER A 35 -31.84 -11.51 12.32
C SER A 35 -30.77 -10.58 12.87
N TRP A 36 -30.49 -10.67 14.18
CA TRP A 36 -29.40 -9.91 14.79
C TRP A 36 -28.03 -10.32 14.28
N LEU A 37 -27.81 -11.62 14.09
CA LEU A 37 -26.56 -12.15 13.55
C LEU A 37 -26.32 -11.65 12.12
N MET A 38 -27.36 -11.69 11.29
CA MET A 38 -27.30 -11.17 9.93
C MET A 38 -27.05 -9.64 9.90
N ALA A 39 -27.66 -8.89 10.79
CA ALA A 39 -27.41 -7.45 10.92
C ALA A 39 -25.95 -7.15 11.27
N ILE A 40 -25.37 -7.91 12.20
CA ILE A 40 -23.95 -7.78 12.58
C ILE A 40 -23.05 -8.13 11.40
N VAL A 41 -23.32 -9.20 10.65
CA VAL A 41 -22.55 -9.59 9.48
C VAL A 41 -22.57 -8.47 8.40
N VAL A 42 -23.74 -7.87 8.16
CA VAL A 42 -23.88 -6.77 7.21
C VAL A 42 -23.09 -5.53 7.66
N ILE A 43 -23.12 -5.20 8.95
CA ILE A 43 -22.35 -4.06 9.49
C ILE A 43 -20.84 -4.32 9.34
N ILE A 44 -20.38 -5.53 9.68
CA ILE A 44 -18.95 -5.89 9.56
C ILE A 44 -18.52 -5.86 8.07
N ALA A 45 -19.32 -6.46 7.17
CA ALA A 45 -19.03 -6.46 5.74
C ALA A 45 -19.00 -5.03 5.17
N GLY A 46 -19.95 -4.18 5.58
CA GLY A 46 -19.97 -2.77 5.21
C GLY A 46 -18.76 -1.99 5.73
N GLY A 47 -18.33 -2.26 6.97
CA GLY A 47 -17.14 -1.67 7.55
C GLY A 47 -15.85 -2.09 6.81
N ILE A 48 -15.72 -3.36 6.48
CA ILE A 48 -14.58 -3.86 5.68
C ILE A 48 -14.60 -3.22 4.29
N ALA A 49 -15.74 -3.20 3.61
CA ALA A 49 -15.87 -2.57 2.29
C ALA A 49 -15.53 -1.06 2.34
N TYR A 50 -16.00 -0.35 3.36
CA TYR A 50 -15.65 1.06 3.56
C TYR A 50 -14.14 1.27 3.72
N VAL A 51 -13.47 0.49 4.57
CA VAL A 51 -12.02 0.60 4.80
C VAL A 51 -11.23 0.25 3.54
N THR A 52 -11.64 -0.80 2.81
CA THR A 52 -10.96 -1.20 1.57
C THR A 52 -11.14 -0.16 0.46
N ILE A 53 -12.35 0.39 0.29
CA ILE A 53 -12.62 1.45 -0.68
C ILE A 53 -11.86 2.73 -0.29
N LYS A 54 -11.88 3.10 0.99
CA LYS A 54 -11.15 4.27 1.47
C LYS A 54 -9.65 4.13 1.21
N ASN A 55 -9.04 3.01 1.59
CA ASN A 55 -7.61 2.77 1.35
C ASN A 55 -7.28 2.77 -0.16
N TRP A 56 -8.16 2.20 -1.00
CA TRP A 56 -8.00 2.23 -2.45
C TRP A 56 -8.10 3.65 -3.02
N LEU A 57 -9.04 4.47 -2.53
CA LEU A 57 -9.18 5.87 -2.92
C LEU A 57 -7.97 6.72 -2.46
N ASP A 58 -7.53 6.53 -1.21
CA ASP A 58 -6.37 7.23 -0.68
C ASP A 58 -5.10 6.88 -1.50
N ASP A 59 -4.94 5.62 -1.90
CA ASP A 59 -3.79 5.14 -2.67
C ASP A 59 -3.83 5.54 -4.16
N THR A 60 -5.02 5.64 -4.77
CA THR A 60 -5.17 5.86 -6.21
C THR A 60 -5.54 7.28 -6.60
N VAL A 61 -6.26 8.01 -5.75
CA VAL A 61 -6.86 9.30 -6.10
C VAL A 61 -6.33 10.46 -5.24
N LEU A 62 -5.98 10.21 -3.98
CA LEU A 62 -5.57 11.24 -3.02
C LEU A 62 -4.06 11.28 -2.76
N SER A 63 -3.28 10.32 -3.26
CA SER A 63 -1.82 10.23 -3.08
C SER A 63 -1.02 11.03 -4.11
N GLY A 64 -1.65 11.92 -4.84
CA GLY A 64 -0.94 12.83 -5.74
C GLY A 64 -0.23 13.96 -4.97
N PRO A 65 0.77 14.60 -5.61
CA PRO A 65 1.48 15.72 -5.00
C PRO A 65 0.52 16.87 -4.65
N SER A 66 0.76 17.54 -3.51
CA SER A 66 -0.08 18.66 -3.09
C SER A 66 -0.05 19.81 -4.11
N GLY A 67 -1.13 20.60 -4.18
CA GLY A 67 -1.18 21.76 -5.09
C GLY A 67 -0.04 22.75 -4.87
N LYS A 68 0.42 22.91 -3.62
CA LYS A 68 1.59 23.73 -3.30
C LYS A 68 2.85 23.15 -3.91
N LEU A 69 3.08 21.85 -3.76
CA LEU A 69 4.27 21.18 -4.32
C LEU A 69 4.29 21.28 -5.86
N LEU A 70 3.13 21.13 -6.52
CA LEU A 70 3.03 21.31 -7.97
C LEU A 70 3.34 22.76 -8.40
N ALA A 71 2.91 23.76 -7.63
CA ALA A 71 3.22 25.15 -7.91
C ALA A 71 4.72 25.47 -7.73
N ASP A 72 5.32 24.97 -6.65
CA ASP A 72 6.76 25.11 -6.39
C ASP A 72 7.58 24.41 -7.50
N GLN A 73 7.15 23.24 -7.97
CA GLN A 73 7.77 22.52 -9.05
C GLN A 73 7.64 23.25 -10.41
N ALA A 74 6.48 23.86 -10.67
CA ALA A 74 6.29 24.67 -11.87
C ALA A 74 7.22 25.89 -11.87
N ALA A 75 7.36 26.56 -10.73
CA ALA A 75 8.28 27.69 -10.58
C ALA A 75 9.75 27.26 -10.78
N PHE A 76 10.14 26.11 -10.22
CA PHE A 76 11.46 25.52 -10.44
C PHE A 76 11.70 25.20 -11.93
N SER A 77 10.74 24.54 -12.59
CA SER A 77 10.82 24.20 -14.01
C SER A 77 11.00 25.43 -14.90
N GLN A 78 10.32 26.54 -14.58
CA GLN A 78 10.51 27.81 -15.28
C GLN A 78 11.89 28.42 -15.03
N LEU A 79 12.38 28.36 -13.77
CA LEU A 79 13.68 28.92 -13.40
C LEU A 79 14.83 28.24 -14.16
N ILE A 80 14.79 26.92 -14.30
CA ILE A 80 15.80 26.15 -15.04
C ILE A 80 15.51 26.04 -16.55
N GLN A 81 14.42 26.66 -17.02
CA GLN A 81 13.97 26.60 -18.41
C GLN A 81 13.77 25.16 -18.94
N LEU A 82 13.23 24.27 -18.11
CA LEU A 82 13.08 22.85 -18.44
C LEU A 82 12.24 22.64 -19.71
N ASP A 83 11.27 23.52 -20.00
CA ASP A 83 10.46 23.46 -21.22
C ASP A 83 11.28 23.69 -22.50
N ALA A 84 12.40 24.40 -22.41
CA ALA A 84 13.30 24.61 -23.54
C ALA A 84 14.10 23.35 -23.92
N ALA A 85 14.18 22.35 -23.01
CA ALA A 85 14.77 21.04 -23.31
C ALA A 85 13.89 20.20 -24.26
N GLY A 86 12.63 20.58 -24.44
CA GLY A 86 11.70 19.92 -25.36
C GLY A 86 11.42 18.47 -24.99
N GLU A 87 11.61 17.58 -25.97
CA GLU A 87 11.34 16.13 -25.83
C GLU A 87 12.51 15.35 -25.16
N LEU A 88 13.56 16.04 -24.69
CA LEU A 88 14.69 15.37 -24.05
C LEU A 88 14.26 14.77 -22.71
N SER A 89 14.31 13.46 -22.60
CA SER A 89 13.86 12.71 -21.41
C SER A 89 14.96 11.86 -20.79
N GLY A 90 16.17 11.86 -21.35
CA GLY A 90 17.28 11.02 -20.91
C GLY A 90 17.23 9.56 -21.40
N ASN A 91 16.33 9.22 -22.31
CA ASN A 91 16.22 7.85 -22.82
C ASN A 91 17.55 7.37 -23.44
N GLY A 92 18.04 6.20 -23.03
CA GLY A 92 19.31 5.63 -23.47
C GLY A 92 20.55 6.26 -22.81
N VAL A 93 20.36 7.09 -21.78
CA VAL A 93 21.44 7.68 -20.99
C VAL A 93 21.50 7.01 -19.62
N ALA A 94 22.67 6.50 -19.24
CA ALA A 94 22.93 6.04 -17.87
C ALA A 94 23.27 7.24 -16.97
N MET A 95 22.65 7.29 -15.81
CA MET A 95 22.91 8.30 -14.77
C MET A 95 23.23 7.62 -13.46
N CYS A 96 24.31 8.02 -12.83
CA CYS A 96 24.70 7.51 -11.53
C CYS A 96 24.66 8.62 -10.48
N ILE A 97 23.95 8.38 -9.37
CA ILE A 97 23.90 9.28 -8.21
C ILE A 97 24.82 8.69 -7.13
N VAL A 98 25.82 9.47 -6.72
CA VAL A 98 26.73 9.15 -5.62
C VAL A 98 26.33 9.99 -4.42
N ASP A 99 25.60 9.40 -3.47
CA ASP A 99 24.95 10.16 -2.40
C ASP A 99 24.68 9.32 -1.13
N THR A 100 23.70 9.71 -0.32
CA THR A 100 23.31 9.03 0.93
C THR A 100 22.51 7.74 0.73
N GLY A 101 22.14 7.43 -0.50
CA GLY A 101 21.31 6.27 -0.87
C GLY A 101 20.05 6.66 -1.60
N ILE A 102 19.07 5.75 -1.60
CA ILE A 102 17.76 5.98 -2.23
C ILE A 102 16.68 5.17 -1.52
N ASP A 103 15.57 5.80 -1.19
CA ASP A 103 14.36 5.14 -0.69
C ASP A 103 13.38 4.89 -1.84
N MET A 104 13.41 3.68 -2.40
CA MET A 104 12.53 3.27 -3.50
C MET A 104 11.06 3.14 -3.09
N SER A 105 10.74 3.20 -1.79
CA SER A 105 9.35 3.21 -1.30
C SER A 105 8.70 4.59 -1.36
N HIS A 106 9.51 5.65 -1.58
CA HIS A 106 9.00 7.02 -1.68
C HIS A 106 8.03 7.16 -2.86
N GLU A 107 6.90 7.85 -2.66
CA GLU A 107 5.83 7.96 -3.66
C GLU A 107 6.28 8.51 -5.01
N ALA A 108 7.20 9.47 -5.02
CA ALA A 108 7.77 10.06 -6.23
C ALA A 108 8.64 9.08 -7.04
N LEU A 109 9.12 7.99 -6.43
CA LEU A 109 9.99 6.99 -7.06
C LEU A 109 9.27 5.67 -7.36
N ARG A 110 7.97 5.57 -7.05
CA ARG A 110 7.17 4.33 -7.17
C ARG A 110 7.25 3.65 -8.54
N ASN A 111 7.38 4.42 -9.61
CA ASN A 111 7.45 3.91 -11.00
C ASN A 111 8.86 4.01 -11.61
N VAL A 112 9.85 4.33 -10.81
CA VAL A 112 11.25 4.43 -11.24
C VAL A 112 11.88 3.04 -11.16
N GLU A 113 12.55 2.62 -12.22
CA GLU A 113 13.35 1.40 -12.23
C GLU A 113 14.79 1.71 -11.88
N LEU A 114 15.29 1.15 -10.78
CA LEU A 114 16.68 1.23 -10.38
C LEU A 114 17.49 0.16 -11.13
N LYS A 115 18.41 0.56 -12.00
CA LYS A 115 19.21 -0.35 -12.81
C LYS A 115 20.43 -0.90 -12.06
N GLY A 116 20.95 -0.15 -11.10
CA GLY A 116 22.04 -0.62 -10.26
C GLY A 116 22.08 0.06 -8.89
N TRP A 117 22.50 -0.72 -7.91
CA TRP A 117 22.66 -0.28 -6.52
C TRP A 117 23.97 -0.80 -5.94
N ARG A 118 24.68 0.06 -5.25
CA ARG A 118 25.82 -0.36 -4.42
C ARG A 118 25.96 0.51 -3.18
N ASP A 119 26.11 -0.15 -2.04
CA ASP A 119 26.38 0.49 -0.75
C ASP A 119 27.86 0.35 -0.41
N PHE A 120 28.58 1.45 -0.35
CA PHE A 120 30.00 1.54 0.01
C PHE A 120 30.20 1.85 1.50
N ILE A 121 29.11 2.08 2.26
CA ILE A 121 29.16 2.38 3.70
C ILE A 121 28.99 1.13 4.54
N SER A 122 27.93 0.32 4.27
CA SER A 122 27.53 -0.82 5.08
C SER A 122 27.46 -2.13 4.30
N SER A 123 27.66 -2.08 2.97
CA SER A 123 27.56 -3.22 2.06
C SER A 123 26.18 -3.88 2.03
N GLU A 124 25.12 -3.11 2.27
CA GLU A 124 23.74 -3.59 2.20
C GLU A 124 23.32 -3.87 0.76
N SER A 125 22.65 -5.01 0.55
CA SER A 125 22.23 -5.47 -0.77
C SER A 125 20.96 -4.81 -1.27
N LEU A 126 20.12 -4.28 -0.38
CA LEU A 126 18.86 -3.61 -0.73
C LEU A 126 19.02 -2.09 -0.64
N PRO A 127 18.43 -1.34 -1.59
CA PRO A 127 18.47 0.11 -1.57
C PRO A 127 17.81 0.68 -0.31
N TYR A 128 18.44 1.64 0.31
CA TYR A 128 17.90 2.43 1.41
C TYR A 128 18.55 3.81 1.46
N ASP A 129 17.90 4.74 2.15
CA ASP A 129 18.42 6.08 2.43
C ASP A 129 18.05 6.45 3.86
N ASP A 130 19.02 6.52 4.74
CA ASP A 130 18.87 6.84 6.16
C ASP A 130 19.08 8.32 6.48
N GLN A 131 19.22 9.17 5.43
CA GLN A 131 19.40 10.61 5.54
C GLN A 131 18.37 11.39 4.70
N GLY A 132 18.03 10.92 3.49
CA GLY A 132 17.02 11.48 2.60
C GLY A 132 17.54 12.38 1.48
N HIS A 133 18.82 12.82 1.50
CA HIS A 133 19.37 13.70 0.47
C HIS A 133 19.45 13.01 -0.88
N GLY A 134 19.96 11.77 -0.94
CA GLY A 134 20.04 11.01 -2.19
C GLY A 134 18.67 10.73 -2.80
N THR A 135 17.67 10.44 -1.96
CA THR A 135 16.27 10.28 -2.40
C THR A 135 15.72 11.59 -2.99
N ALA A 136 16.02 12.74 -2.37
CA ALA A 136 15.61 14.04 -2.88
C ALA A 136 16.29 14.35 -4.23
N MET A 137 17.59 14.04 -4.38
CA MET A 137 18.31 14.20 -5.65
C MET A 137 17.72 13.31 -6.75
N ALA A 138 17.44 12.04 -6.44
CA ALA A 138 16.75 11.14 -7.36
C ALA A 138 15.36 11.69 -7.75
N GLY A 139 14.62 12.26 -6.81
CA GLY A 139 13.33 12.90 -7.08
C GLY A 139 13.42 14.05 -8.08
N ILE A 140 14.43 14.90 -7.99
CA ILE A 140 14.67 15.99 -8.95
C ILE A 140 14.97 15.40 -10.36
N MET A 141 15.72 14.32 -10.41
CA MET A 141 16.23 13.76 -11.67
C MET A 141 15.20 12.90 -12.39
N VAL A 142 14.49 12.00 -11.65
CA VAL A 142 13.71 10.91 -12.27
C VAL A 142 12.28 10.75 -11.72
N ALA A 143 11.80 11.64 -10.85
CA ALA A 143 10.48 11.48 -10.22
C ALA A 143 9.36 11.21 -11.24
N GLY A 144 8.43 10.37 -10.82
CA GLY A 144 7.16 10.07 -11.47
C GLY A 144 5.97 10.44 -10.58
N GLY A 145 4.85 9.69 -10.70
CA GLY A 145 3.72 9.86 -9.79
C GLY A 145 3.01 11.22 -9.86
N GLY A 146 3.06 11.90 -11.02
CA GLY A 146 2.48 13.24 -11.21
C GLY A 146 3.46 14.37 -10.91
N MET A 147 4.68 14.06 -10.52
CA MET A 147 5.76 15.02 -10.41
C MET A 147 6.56 15.10 -11.72
N ARG A 148 7.04 16.31 -12.03
CA ARG A 148 7.91 16.53 -13.20
C ARG A 148 9.36 16.43 -12.77
N SER A 149 10.14 15.64 -13.48
CA SER A 149 11.58 15.49 -13.29
C SER A 149 12.39 15.96 -14.49
N ILE A 150 13.69 16.08 -14.33
CA ILE A 150 14.58 16.60 -15.39
C ILE A 150 14.79 15.54 -16.48
N SER A 151 14.99 14.27 -16.09
CA SER A 151 15.37 13.18 -16.98
C SER A 151 14.64 11.88 -16.60
N PRO A 152 13.32 11.80 -16.83
CA PRO A 152 12.48 10.72 -16.30
C PRO A 152 12.80 9.32 -16.87
N ASN A 153 13.51 9.25 -18.01
CA ASN A 153 13.74 7.99 -18.72
C ASN A 153 15.22 7.58 -18.77
N VAL A 154 16.05 8.10 -17.85
CA VAL A 154 17.44 7.63 -17.73
C VAL A 154 17.50 6.24 -17.10
N ASP A 155 18.55 5.48 -17.40
CA ASP A 155 18.90 4.29 -16.64
C ASP A 155 19.60 4.72 -15.34
N LEU A 156 18.84 4.62 -14.21
CA LEU A 156 19.29 5.12 -12.92
C LEU A 156 20.16 4.09 -12.19
N TYR A 157 21.34 4.53 -11.78
CA TYR A 157 22.24 3.84 -10.86
C TYR A 157 22.46 4.68 -9.62
N VAL A 158 22.56 4.04 -8.44
CA VAL A 158 22.79 4.76 -7.17
C VAL A 158 23.88 4.07 -6.38
N ALA A 159 24.89 4.85 -6.01
CA ALA A 159 25.97 4.47 -5.13
C ALA A 159 25.82 5.20 -3.78
N LYS A 160 25.53 4.46 -2.71
CA LYS A 160 25.55 5.04 -1.37
C LYS A 160 27.00 5.15 -0.89
N ALA A 161 27.53 6.36 -1.00
CA ALA A 161 28.89 6.72 -0.57
C ALA A 161 28.91 7.66 0.64
N LEU A 162 27.72 8.17 1.03
CA LEU A 162 27.55 9.06 2.17
C LEU A 162 26.71 8.38 3.25
N SER A 163 27.14 8.51 4.51
CA SER A 163 26.48 7.99 5.70
C SER A 163 25.22 8.80 6.04
N LYS A 164 24.47 8.39 7.07
CA LYS A 164 23.33 9.12 7.64
C LYS A 164 23.63 10.55 8.07
N ASN A 165 24.88 10.89 8.24
CA ASN A 165 25.32 12.24 8.58
C ASN A 165 25.66 13.08 7.33
N GLY A 166 25.46 12.53 6.12
CA GLY A 166 25.80 13.19 4.87
C GLY A 166 27.30 13.28 4.60
N SER A 167 28.11 12.43 5.20
CA SER A 167 29.57 12.42 5.05
C SER A 167 30.10 11.06 4.60
N GLY A 168 31.13 11.05 3.79
CA GLY A 168 31.92 9.90 3.37
C GLY A 168 33.39 10.28 3.28
N SER A 169 34.29 9.29 3.28
CA SER A 169 35.71 9.55 3.00
C SER A 169 35.94 9.76 1.51
N ASP A 170 36.99 10.49 1.16
CA ASP A 170 37.37 10.71 -0.24
C ASP A 170 37.60 9.40 -0.98
N GLU A 171 38.14 8.37 -0.31
CA GLU A 171 38.37 7.04 -0.84
C GLU A 171 37.05 6.34 -1.20
N ILE A 172 36.06 6.35 -0.28
CA ILE A 172 34.74 5.76 -0.53
C ILE A 172 34.02 6.44 -1.69
N VAL A 173 34.11 7.77 -1.76
CA VAL A 173 33.48 8.52 -2.87
C VAL A 173 34.20 8.21 -4.19
N ALA A 174 35.53 8.10 -4.21
CA ALA A 174 36.29 7.72 -5.39
C ALA A 174 35.90 6.30 -5.88
N ASP A 175 35.83 5.32 -4.98
CA ASP A 175 35.42 3.96 -5.30
C ASP A 175 33.98 3.90 -5.86
N ALA A 176 33.09 4.74 -5.31
CA ALA A 176 31.72 4.85 -5.80
C ALA A 176 31.66 5.45 -7.21
N ILE A 177 32.47 6.47 -7.52
CA ILE A 177 32.58 7.06 -8.84
C ILE A 177 33.17 6.03 -9.83
N ASP A 178 34.20 5.31 -9.44
CA ASP A 178 34.80 4.25 -10.27
C ASP A 178 33.80 3.15 -10.62
N TRP A 179 32.93 2.79 -9.67
CA TRP A 179 31.82 1.86 -9.94
C TRP A 179 30.80 2.42 -10.93
N CYS A 180 30.49 3.71 -10.87
CA CYS A 180 29.55 4.35 -11.76
C CYS A 180 30.00 4.40 -13.23
N VAL A 181 31.31 4.32 -13.51
CA VAL A 181 31.88 4.43 -14.88
C VAL A 181 32.22 3.08 -15.52
N GLN A 182 31.97 1.97 -14.81
CA GLN A 182 32.16 0.60 -15.30
C GLN A 182 30.96 0.10 -16.06
#